data_effa448e0f853a0ce9ab6be444c5fce1
#
_entry.id   effa448e0f853a0ce9ab6be444c5fce1
#
_cell.length_a   1.000
_cell.length_b   1.000
_cell.length_c   1.000
_cell.angle_alpha   90.00
_cell.angle_beta   90.00
_cell.angle_gamma   90.00
#
_symmetry.space_group_name_H-M   'P 1'
#
loop_
_entity.id
_entity.type
_entity.pdbx_description
1 polymer ?
#
loop_
_entity_poly.entity_id
_entity_poly.type
_entity_poly.pdbx_seq_one_letter_code
_entity_poly.pdbx_strand_id
1 'polypeptide(L)'
;GLLASSYGTSRAFPSLGAPIETLARFYRRTRPDDADVYVAAAGGAIYTYTMGTEGWVKRSEGYKNDVWSFVTYEAVEGGATVDILILSNEKDGMIAVYGSDLRVERKTLTLGENYENVKFAKLGRHAERIWGVGAEGYPDSIFYSRPYDPFTWTDVPETPEMGGGGINQPTWDGD
;
A
#
# COMPACT_ATOMS: atom_id res chain seq x y z
N GLY A 1 -8.17 35.11 -34.59
CA GLY A 1 -7.67 34.14 -33.65
C GLY A 1 -8.81 33.45 -32.93
N LEU A 2 -9.03 32.17 -33.18
CA LEU A 2 -9.97 31.34 -32.44
C LEU A 2 -9.44 31.17 -31.02
N LEU A 3 -10.08 31.81 -30.06
CA LEU A 3 -9.95 31.47 -28.65
C LEU A 3 -10.69 30.13 -28.47
N ALA A 4 -9.95 29.02 -28.49
CA ALA A 4 -10.46 27.77 -27.97
C ALA A 4 -10.67 27.94 -26.46
N SER A 5 -11.91 27.93 -25.99
CA SER A 5 -12.22 27.80 -24.57
C SER A 5 -11.68 26.46 -24.11
N SER A 6 -10.55 26.45 -23.41
CA SER A 6 -10.18 25.26 -22.64
C SER A 6 -11.28 25.02 -21.60
N TYR A 7 -11.85 23.85 -21.59
CA TYR A 7 -12.71 23.43 -20.49
C TYR A 7 -11.88 23.61 -19.20
N GLY A 8 -12.29 24.55 -18.36
CA GLY A 8 -11.58 24.86 -17.13
C GLY A 8 -11.52 23.62 -16.25
N THR A 9 -10.32 23.17 -15.92
CA THR A 9 -10.15 22.14 -14.91
C THR A 9 -10.44 22.75 -13.54
N SER A 10 -11.46 22.24 -12.85
CA SER A 10 -11.70 22.59 -11.46
C SER A 10 -10.77 21.77 -10.55
N ARG A 11 -10.29 22.38 -9.48
CA ARG A 11 -9.49 21.68 -8.49
C ARG A 11 -10.38 20.72 -7.72
N ALA A 12 -10.11 19.40 -7.84
CA ALA A 12 -10.89 18.36 -7.16
C ALA A 12 -10.57 18.26 -5.65
N PHE A 13 -9.36 18.66 -5.26
CA PHE A 13 -8.88 18.58 -3.87
C PHE A 13 -8.27 19.90 -3.41
N PRO A 14 -8.28 20.19 -2.09
CA PRO A 14 -7.49 21.28 -1.53
C PRO A 14 -6.01 21.15 -1.88
N SER A 15 -5.29 22.27 -1.89
CA SER A 15 -3.84 22.24 -2.12
C SER A 15 -3.11 21.63 -0.92
N LEU A 16 -2.18 20.74 -1.17
CA LEU A 16 -1.34 20.14 -0.14
C LEU A 16 -0.06 20.96 0.13
N GLY A 17 0.29 21.89 -0.78
CA GLY A 17 1.52 22.69 -0.67
C GLY A 17 2.79 22.00 -1.15
N ALA A 18 2.71 20.72 -1.52
CA ALA A 18 3.79 19.93 -2.13
C ALA A 18 3.26 19.11 -3.30
N PRO A 19 4.10 18.68 -4.26
CA PRO A 19 3.70 17.75 -5.31
C PRO A 19 3.19 16.45 -4.69
N ILE A 20 2.06 15.96 -5.21
CA ILE A 20 1.51 14.65 -4.84
C ILE A 20 2.08 13.63 -5.82
N GLU A 21 2.93 12.73 -5.32
CA GLU A 21 3.57 11.68 -6.11
C GLU A 21 2.77 10.36 -6.10
N THR A 22 1.96 10.16 -5.05
CA THR A 22 1.02 9.05 -4.97
C THR A 22 -0.31 9.55 -4.43
N LEU A 23 -1.39 9.16 -5.10
CA LEU A 23 -2.76 9.42 -4.67
C LEU A 23 -3.57 8.13 -4.78
N ALA A 24 -4.10 7.67 -3.67
CA ALA A 24 -4.94 6.48 -3.58
C ALA A 24 -6.32 6.84 -3.03
N ARG A 25 -7.38 6.30 -3.65
CA ARG A 25 -8.70 6.26 -3.01
C ARG A 25 -8.73 5.05 -2.08
N PHE A 26 -9.04 5.28 -0.81
CA PHE A 26 -9.13 4.24 0.19
C PHE A 26 -10.56 3.71 0.27
N TYR A 27 -10.79 2.56 -0.31
CA TYR A 27 -12.05 1.84 -0.20
C TYR A 27 -12.22 1.21 1.17
N ARG A 28 -13.23 1.66 1.92
CA ARG A 28 -13.57 1.14 3.26
C ARG A 28 -14.86 0.35 3.17
N ARG A 29 -14.75 -0.97 2.93
CA ARG A 29 -15.90 -1.85 2.75
C ARG A 29 -16.71 -2.04 4.03
N THR A 30 -16.05 -1.98 5.18
CA THR A 30 -16.70 -2.07 6.49
C THR A 30 -17.43 -0.79 6.88
N ARG A 31 -17.29 0.28 6.10
CA ARG A 31 -17.86 1.61 6.32
C ARG A 31 -18.40 2.20 5.00
N PRO A 32 -19.36 1.54 4.35
CA PRO A 32 -19.79 1.94 3.01
C PRO A 32 -20.49 3.30 2.99
N ASP A 33 -21.11 3.72 4.10
CA ASP A 33 -21.82 4.99 4.21
C ASP A 33 -20.94 6.17 4.63
N ASP A 34 -19.68 5.89 5.01
CA ASP A 34 -18.73 6.95 5.36
C ASP A 34 -18.26 7.68 4.08
N ALA A 35 -17.94 8.97 4.22
CA ALA A 35 -17.37 9.75 3.14
C ALA A 35 -16.10 9.15 2.58
N ASP A 36 -15.87 9.31 1.28
CA ASP A 36 -14.66 8.85 0.59
C ASP A 36 -13.39 9.40 1.26
N VAL A 37 -12.41 8.55 1.42
CA VAL A 37 -11.09 8.92 1.91
C VAL A 37 -10.06 8.77 0.81
N TYR A 38 -9.20 9.76 0.68
CA TYR A 38 -8.04 9.73 -0.19
C TYR A 38 -6.78 9.79 0.66
N VAL A 39 -5.77 9.03 0.24
CA VAL A 39 -4.46 8.99 0.86
C VAL A 39 -3.44 9.50 -0.15
N ALA A 40 -2.64 10.48 0.25
CA ALA A 40 -1.61 11.07 -0.60
C ALA A 40 -0.24 10.95 0.06
N ALA A 41 0.78 10.68 -0.77
CA ALA A 41 2.18 10.81 -0.37
C ALA A 41 2.78 12.04 -1.06
N ALA A 42 3.37 12.92 -0.26
CA ALA A 42 3.95 14.17 -0.73
C ALA A 42 4.95 14.73 0.29
N GLY A 43 6.12 15.19 -0.19
CA GLY A 43 7.12 15.85 0.64
C GLY A 43 7.63 15.01 1.81
N GLY A 44 7.74 13.70 1.65
CA GLY A 44 8.18 12.76 2.69
C GLY A 44 7.14 12.47 3.77
N ALA A 45 5.85 12.72 3.50
CA ALA A 45 4.77 12.52 4.45
C ALA A 45 3.55 11.86 3.81
N ILE A 46 2.74 11.22 4.65
CA ILE A 46 1.45 10.62 4.28
C ILE A 46 0.33 11.49 4.84
N TYR A 47 -0.60 11.81 3.97
CA TYR A 47 -1.76 12.64 4.26
C TYR A 47 -3.04 11.88 3.95
N THR A 48 -4.11 12.21 4.66
CA THR A 48 -5.46 11.77 4.36
C THR A 48 -6.37 12.96 4.11
N TYR A 49 -7.30 12.80 3.17
CA TYR A 49 -8.37 13.74 2.91
C TYR A 49 -9.70 12.98 2.92
N THR A 50 -10.63 13.41 3.75
CA THR A 50 -11.99 12.88 3.77
C THR A 50 -12.87 13.82 2.95
N MET A 51 -13.65 13.29 2.01
CA MET A 51 -14.54 14.13 1.19
C MET A 51 -15.48 14.94 2.07
N GLY A 52 -15.58 16.25 1.74
CA GLY A 52 -16.40 17.20 2.51
C GLY A 52 -15.70 17.87 3.70
N THR A 53 -14.44 17.52 3.98
CA THR A 53 -13.64 18.23 4.99
C THR A 53 -12.86 19.41 4.36
N GLU A 54 -12.36 20.32 5.20
CA GLU A 54 -11.70 21.55 4.73
C GLU A 54 -10.32 21.30 4.10
N GLY A 55 -9.61 20.21 4.47
CA GLY A 55 -8.25 20.00 3.98
C GLY A 55 -7.63 18.65 4.28
N TRP A 56 -6.38 18.52 3.84
CA TRP A 56 -5.55 17.38 4.11
C TRP A 56 -5.08 17.33 5.57
N VAL A 57 -5.09 16.15 6.15
CA VAL A 57 -4.55 15.89 7.48
C VAL A 57 -3.27 15.09 7.34
N LYS A 58 -2.15 15.62 7.82
CA LYS A 58 -0.88 14.88 7.89
C LYS A 58 -0.99 13.78 8.95
N ARG A 59 -0.72 12.54 8.56
CA ARG A 59 -0.83 11.35 9.42
C ARG A 59 0.51 10.79 9.85
N SER A 60 1.53 10.88 8.98
CA SER A 60 2.86 10.36 9.25
C SER A 60 3.88 11.08 8.39
N GLU A 61 5.15 11.06 8.78
CA GLU A 61 6.25 11.70 8.04
C GLU A 61 7.57 10.96 8.22
N GLY A 62 8.63 11.46 7.57
CA GLY A 62 9.97 10.87 7.63
C GLY A 62 10.18 9.74 6.62
N TYR A 63 9.48 9.82 5.48
CA TYR A 63 9.66 8.89 4.36
C TYR A 63 10.68 9.44 3.37
N LYS A 64 11.39 8.52 2.69
CA LYS A 64 12.45 8.82 1.73
C LYS A 64 11.95 8.88 0.30
N ASN A 65 10.79 8.27 0.02
CA ASN A 65 10.20 8.23 -1.31
C ASN A 65 8.69 8.46 -1.21
N ASP A 66 8.16 9.28 -2.11
CA ASP A 66 6.73 9.60 -2.19
C ASP A 66 6.00 8.79 -3.28
N VAL A 67 6.74 7.97 -4.05
CA VAL A 67 6.15 7.04 -5.03
C VAL A 67 5.89 5.71 -4.35
N TRP A 68 4.62 5.38 -4.15
CA TRP A 68 4.18 4.17 -3.47
C TRP A 68 3.30 3.30 -4.37
N SER A 69 3.47 1.99 -4.28
CA SER A 69 2.47 1.04 -4.72
C SER A 69 1.48 0.80 -3.59
N PHE A 70 0.21 0.61 -3.91
CA PHE A 70 -0.82 0.44 -2.88
C PHE A 70 -1.86 -0.60 -3.25
N VAL A 71 -2.45 -1.21 -2.22
CA VAL A 71 -3.58 -2.14 -2.31
C VAL A 71 -4.51 -1.94 -1.11
N THR A 72 -5.81 -2.08 -1.34
CA THR A 72 -6.79 -2.17 -0.25
C THR A 72 -6.92 -3.62 0.19
N TYR A 73 -6.96 -3.84 1.50
CA TYR A 73 -7.05 -5.16 2.11
C TYR A 73 -7.98 -5.13 3.33
N GLU A 74 -8.50 -6.28 3.71
CA GLU A 74 -9.28 -6.47 4.93
C GLU A 74 -8.44 -7.31 5.90
N ALA A 75 -8.14 -6.75 7.07
CA ALA A 75 -7.39 -7.42 8.12
C ALA A 75 -8.29 -7.71 9.32
N VAL A 76 -7.83 -8.55 10.23
CA VAL A 76 -8.51 -8.78 11.52
C VAL A 76 -7.72 -8.08 12.61
N GLU A 77 -8.38 -7.18 13.35
CA GLU A 77 -7.81 -6.47 14.49
C GLU A 77 -8.76 -6.60 15.68
N GLY A 78 -8.27 -7.14 16.78
CA GLY A 78 -9.10 -7.34 17.99
C GLY A 78 -10.34 -8.21 17.77
N GLY A 79 -10.31 -9.12 16.79
CA GLY A 79 -11.45 -9.98 16.44
C GLY A 79 -12.46 -9.33 15.49
N ALA A 80 -12.25 -8.09 15.07
CA ALA A 80 -13.09 -7.39 14.10
C ALA A 80 -12.39 -7.26 12.75
N THR A 81 -13.15 -7.31 11.67
CA THR A 81 -12.65 -6.99 10.33
C THR A 81 -12.47 -5.49 10.19
N VAL A 82 -11.29 -5.07 9.76
CA VAL A 82 -10.95 -3.67 9.51
C VAL A 82 -10.39 -3.52 8.09
N ASP A 83 -10.82 -2.46 7.42
CA ASP A 83 -10.20 -2.08 6.15
C ASP A 83 -8.83 -1.47 6.40
N ILE A 84 -7.85 -1.85 5.61
CA ILE A 84 -6.53 -1.24 5.57
C ILE A 84 -6.13 -0.90 4.14
N LEU A 85 -5.49 0.23 3.95
CA LEU A 85 -4.76 0.56 2.74
C LEU A 85 -3.28 0.30 3.01
N ILE A 86 -2.72 -0.67 2.31
CA ILE A 86 -1.30 -1.02 2.42
C ILE A 86 -0.57 -0.29 1.31
N LEU A 87 0.49 0.43 1.67
CA LEU A 87 1.40 1.06 0.73
C LEU A 87 2.80 0.48 0.92
N SER A 88 3.55 0.35 -0.16
CA SER A 88 4.95 -0.10 -0.13
C SER A 88 5.78 0.63 -1.16
N ASN A 89 7.01 0.89 -0.81
CA ASN A 89 8.08 1.28 -1.72
C ASN A 89 9.41 0.65 -1.30
N GLU A 90 10.37 0.64 -2.22
CA GLU A 90 11.69 0.00 -2.03
C GLU A 90 12.60 0.72 -1.02
N LYS A 91 12.30 1.96 -0.65
CA LYS A 91 13.14 2.76 0.28
C LYS A 91 12.64 2.68 1.72
N ASP A 92 11.34 2.78 1.91
CA ASP A 92 10.71 2.90 3.24
C ASP A 92 10.08 1.60 3.73
N GLY A 93 9.82 0.65 2.79
CA GLY A 93 9.15 -0.60 3.09
C GLY A 93 7.62 -0.44 3.11
N MET A 94 6.96 -1.18 3.98
CA MET A 94 5.51 -1.27 4.02
C MET A 94 4.90 -0.43 5.14
N ILE A 95 3.81 0.25 4.85
CA ILE A 95 2.97 0.95 5.83
C ILE A 95 1.51 0.55 5.66
N ALA A 96 0.72 0.68 6.71
CA ALA A 96 -0.71 0.48 6.70
C ALA A 96 -1.44 1.74 7.16
N VAL A 97 -2.48 2.12 6.42
CA VAL A 97 -3.45 3.14 6.83
C VAL A 97 -4.73 2.42 7.23
N TYR A 98 -5.18 2.58 8.45
CA TYR A 98 -6.35 1.89 9.00
C TYR A 98 -7.64 2.64 8.71
N GLY A 99 -8.67 1.92 8.26
CA GLY A 99 -9.97 2.51 7.91
C GLY A 99 -10.78 3.02 9.10
N SER A 100 -10.46 2.56 10.31
CA SER A 100 -11.18 2.91 11.54
C SER A 100 -10.94 4.35 11.99
N ASP A 101 -9.67 4.81 11.96
CA ASP A 101 -9.22 6.08 12.53
C ASP A 101 -8.21 6.82 11.65
N LEU A 102 -7.87 6.25 10.52
CA LEU A 102 -6.90 6.78 9.55
C LEU A 102 -5.47 6.92 10.11
N ARG A 103 -5.14 6.17 11.17
CA ARG A 103 -3.76 6.09 11.66
C ARG A 103 -2.88 5.40 10.62
N VAL A 104 -1.62 5.79 10.60
CA VAL A 104 -0.59 5.23 9.72
C VAL A 104 0.45 4.52 10.58
N GLU A 105 0.72 3.27 10.26
CA GLU A 105 1.72 2.47 10.96
C GLU A 105 2.76 1.91 9.98
N ARG A 106 4.03 2.00 10.33
CA ARG A 106 5.08 1.24 9.64
C ARG A 106 4.97 -0.23 10.04
N LYS A 107 5.06 -1.12 9.04
CA LYS A 107 4.94 -2.56 9.27
C LYS A 107 6.30 -3.23 9.09
N THR A 108 6.67 -4.00 10.10
CA THR A 108 7.76 -4.97 9.98
C THR A 108 7.17 -6.28 9.48
N LEU A 109 7.72 -6.80 8.39
CA LEU A 109 7.28 -8.06 7.83
C LEU A 109 7.92 -9.22 8.59
N THR A 110 7.12 -10.23 8.89
CA THR A 110 7.64 -11.52 9.35
C THR A 110 7.99 -12.34 8.11
N LEU A 111 9.26 -12.56 7.87
CA LEU A 111 9.81 -13.22 6.69
C LEU A 111 10.31 -14.63 7.02
N GLY A 112 10.36 -15.51 6.02
CA GLY A 112 11.04 -16.79 6.13
C GLY A 112 12.55 -16.63 6.35
N GLU A 113 13.20 -17.68 6.85
CA GLU A 113 14.61 -17.66 7.28
C GLU A 113 15.63 -17.23 6.22
N ASN A 114 15.25 -17.34 4.94
CA ASN A 114 16.13 -17.01 3.81
C ASN A 114 16.00 -15.54 3.33
N TYR A 115 15.18 -14.73 3.99
CA TYR A 115 14.87 -13.39 3.53
C TYR A 115 15.03 -12.36 4.65
N GLU A 116 15.73 -11.28 4.35
CA GLU A 116 15.96 -10.19 5.28
C GLU A 116 15.61 -8.84 4.63
N ASN A 117 15.02 -7.94 5.41
CA ASN A 117 14.78 -6.54 5.03
C ASN A 117 14.07 -6.33 3.68
N VAL A 118 13.18 -7.25 3.31
CA VAL A 118 12.46 -7.19 2.04
C VAL A 118 11.54 -5.96 2.00
N LYS A 119 11.70 -5.14 0.97
CA LYS A 119 10.87 -3.96 0.70
C LYS A 119 10.43 -4.01 -0.75
N PHE A 120 9.13 -4.03 -0.97
CA PHE A 120 8.58 -4.24 -2.31
C PHE A 120 8.40 -2.91 -3.06
N ALA A 121 8.86 -2.86 -4.31
CA ALA A 121 8.57 -1.75 -5.21
C ALA A 121 7.11 -1.75 -5.67
N LYS A 122 6.51 -2.93 -5.82
CA LYS A 122 5.12 -3.09 -6.26
C LYS A 122 4.38 -4.13 -5.42
N LEU A 123 3.10 -3.84 -5.20
CA LEU A 123 2.16 -4.73 -4.54
C LEU A 123 1.00 -5.09 -5.47
N GLY A 124 0.46 -6.28 -5.26
CA GLY A 124 -0.80 -6.75 -5.83
C GLY A 124 -1.61 -7.51 -4.80
N ARG A 125 -2.92 -7.66 -5.03
CA ARG A 125 -3.79 -8.52 -4.23
C ARG A 125 -4.38 -9.61 -5.11
N HIS A 126 -4.25 -10.86 -4.67
CA HIS A 126 -4.90 -12.00 -5.30
C HIS A 126 -5.10 -13.14 -4.30
N ALA A 127 -6.24 -13.83 -4.36
CA ALA A 127 -6.57 -15.00 -3.54
C ALA A 127 -6.29 -14.79 -2.04
N GLU A 128 -6.84 -13.71 -1.47
CA GLU A 128 -6.72 -13.32 -0.05
C GLU A 128 -5.28 -13.10 0.43
N ARG A 129 -4.35 -12.87 -0.50
CA ARG A 129 -2.94 -12.61 -0.24
C ARG A 129 -2.51 -11.27 -0.81
N ILE A 130 -1.48 -10.72 -0.20
CA ILE A 130 -0.68 -9.65 -0.81
C ILE A 130 0.48 -10.29 -1.54
N TRP A 131 0.74 -9.82 -2.75
CA TRP A 131 1.87 -10.20 -3.58
C TRP A 131 2.81 -9.02 -3.71
N GLY A 132 4.11 -9.27 -3.61
CA GLY A 132 5.13 -8.24 -3.68
C GLY A 132 6.25 -8.62 -4.64
N VAL A 133 6.74 -7.64 -5.40
CA VAL A 133 7.85 -7.81 -6.35
C VAL A 133 8.78 -6.60 -6.31
N GLY A 134 9.94 -6.73 -6.95
CA GLY A 134 10.93 -5.66 -7.08
C GLY A 134 11.61 -5.33 -5.76
N ALA A 135 11.90 -6.33 -4.95
CA ALA A 135 12.67 -6.16 -3.73
C ALA A 135 14.17 -6.08 -4.03
N GLU A 136 14.86 -5.10 -3.44
CA GLU A 136 16.32 -4.99 -3.53
C GLU A 136 16.98 -6.27 -2.99
N GLY A 137 17.92 -6.84 -3.73
CA GLY A 137 18.55 -8.12 -3.40
C GLY A 137 17.79 -9.36 -3.87
N TYR A 138 16.54 -9.20 -4.32
CA TYR A 138 15.69 -10.29 -4.81
C TYR A 138 14.93 -9.91 -6.09
N PRO A 139 15.62 -9.47 -7.16
CA PRO A 139 14.99 -8.90 -8.34
C PRO A 139 14.08 -9.88 -9.10
N ASP A 140 14.42 -11.17 -9.04
CA ASP A 140 13.73 -12.25 -9.76
C ASP A 140 12.75 -13.02 -8.87
N SER A 141 12.44 -12.48 -7.69
CA SER A 141 11.58 -13.15 -6.73
C SER A 141 10.19 -12.51 -6.69
N ILE A 142 9.19 -13.37 -6.62
CA ILE A 142 7.80 -13.00 -6.30
C ILE A 142 7.52 -13.47 -4.89
N PHE A 143 7.08 -12.56 -4.04
CA PHE A 143 6.72 -12.86 -2.67
C PHE A 143 5.21 -12.86 -2.49
N TYR A 144 4.71 -13.63 -1.52
CA TYR A 144 3.29 -13.65 -1.16
C TYR A 144 3.12 -13.80 0.35
N SER A 145 2.14 -13.08 0.88
CA SER A 145 1.78 -13.15 2.29
C SER A 145 1.00 -14.43 2.60
N ARG A 146 0.81 -14.75 3.88
CA ARG A 146 -0.23 -15.68 4.30
C ARG A 146 -1.61 -15.15 3.91
N PRO A 147 -2.59 -16.01 3.64
CA PRO A 147 -3.96 -15.57 3.45
C PRO A 147 -4.48 -14.93 4.74
N TYR A 148 -5.24 -13.84 4.60
CA TYR A 148 -5.81 -13.04 5.70
C TYR A 148 -4.80 -12.38 6.65
N ASP A 149 -3.49 -12.57 6.45
CA ASP A 149 -2.43 -11.94 7.22
C ASP A 149 -1.40 -11.28 6.28
N PRO A 150 -1.57 -9.99 5.96
CA PRO A 150 -0.79 -9.31 4.94
C PRO A 150 0.65 -8.99 5.36
N PHE A 151 1.02 -9.23 6.63
CA PHE A 151 2.34 -8.87 7.14
C PHE A 151 3.20 -10.09 7.51
N THR A 152 2.68 -11.31 7.41
CA THR A 152 3.40 -12.57 7.61
C THR A 152 3.63 -13.26 6.27
N TRP A 153 4.89 -13.53 5.96
CA TRP A 153 5.40 -14.02 4.67
C TRP A 153 6.23 -15.29 4.86
N THR A 154 5.86 -16.11 5.83
CA THR A 154 6.51 -17.39 6.15
C THR A 154 5.64 -18.55 5.71
N ASP A 155 6.25 -19.64 5.30
CA ASP A 155 5.55 -20.88 5.01
C ASP A 155 4.91 -21.51 6.26
N VAL A 156 4.04 -22.47 6.03
CA VAL A 156 3.43 -23.32 7.06
C VAL A 156 3.52 -24.75 6.53
N PRO A 157 4.56 -25.52 6.90
CA PRO A 157 4.83 -26.83 6.31
C PRO A 157 3.66 -27.82 6.43
N GLU A 158 2.92 -27.76 7.53
CA GLU A 158 1.76 -28.64 7.80
C GLU A 158 0.52 -28.28 6.97
N THR A 159 0.41 -27.03 6.54
CA THR A 159 -0.71 -26.50 5.74
C THR A 159 -0.16 -25.49 4.72
N PRO A 160 0.49 -25.96 3.63
CA PRO A 160 1.19 -25.08 2.70
C PRO A 160 0.28 -24.02 2.05
N GLU A 161 -1.01 -24.33 1.87
CA GLU A 161 -2.00 -23.38 1.36
C GLU A 161 -2.24 -22.17 2.27
N MET A 162 -1.89 -22.30 3.56
CA MET A 162 -1.95 -21.21 4.54
C MET A 162 -0.63 -20.47 4.69
N GLY A 163 0.45 -20.97 4.08
CA GLY A 163 1.76 -20.35 4.13
C GLY A 163 1.89 -19.11 3.26
N GLY A 164 2.94 -18.35 3.50
CA GLY A 164 3.47 -17.28 2.66
C GLY A 164 4.93 -17.57 2.31
N GLY A 165 5.57 -16.73 1.51
CA GLY A 165 6.98 -16.91 1.18
C GLY A 165 7.44 -16.17 -0.06
N GLY A 166 8.55 -16.60 -0.62
CA GLY A 166 9.10 -16.11 -1.88
C GLY A 166 9.29 -17.24 -2.89
N ILE A 167 9.00 -16.95 -4.13
CA ILE A 167 9.27 -17.84 -5.27
C ILE A 167 10.33 -17.15 -6.13
N ASN A 168 11.50 -17.78 -6.26
CA ASN A 168 12.48 -17.36 -7.23
C ASN A 168 12.04 -17.84 -8.61
N GLN A 169 11.84 -16.92 -9.52
CA GLN A 169 11.72 -17.25 -10.93
C GLN A 169 13.14 -17.38 -11.47
N PRO A 170 13.55 -18.54 -12.02
CA PRO A 170 14.80 -18.60 -12.76
C PRO A 170 14.70 -17.58 -13.90
N THR A 171 15.71 -16.74 -14.03
CA THR A 171 15.87 -15.89 -15.21
C THR A 171 15.82 -16.81 -16.42
N TRP A 172 14.91 -16.57 -17.34
CA TRP A 172 14.98 -17.13 -18.66
C TRP A 172 16.16 -16.43 -19.35
N ASP A 173 17.33 -17.01 -19.19
CA ASP A 173 18.41 -16.75 -20.10
C ASP A 173 17.97 -17.37 -21.42
N GLY A 174 17.35 -16.55 -22.26
CA GLY A 174 16.97 -16.93 -23.60
C GLY A 174 18.24 -17.19 -24.40
N ASP A 175 18.60 -18.44 -24.58
CA ASP A 175 19.47 -18.91 -25.63
C ASP A 175 18.69 -18.97 -26.95
#